data_9e6b75c58e6c45789bc4316bceef51cb
#
_entry.id   9e6b75c58e6c45789bc4316bceef51cb
#
_cell.length_a   1.000
_cell.length_b   1.000
_cell.length_c   1.000
_cell.angle_alpha   90.00
_cell.angle_beta   90.00
_cell.angle_gamma   90.00
#
_symmetry.space_group_name_H-M   'P 1'
#
loop_
_entity.id
_entity.type
_entity.pdbx_description
1 polymer ?
#
loop_
_entity_poly.entity_id
_entity_poly.type
_entity_poly.pdbx_seq_one_letter_code
_entity_poly.pdbx_strand_id
1 'polypeptide(L)'
;MIDIRFQEYFFDMEGNFLTQYHYGNFGFIQHEQMAELPLILLDTGIEKRTDISYHYDNSHRLSYGGYLIQYTLKGCGIYEENGQKTLLQPGMGFFAQMPQNSSYYLPQLAKNQEWEFFYLHFNGSAARAFWNTCQTQAGSVFTLPLDSSPILLYLQFFESYRRNGSLALYESSEFLYRFLAQLLRELETPRLNESHLIVQAMQYIRQHFATLESISQVADACNISHEHLTRCFRKETGQTPLQYLTKLRIEHALSLLLNTSDSIEQIAMNCGFQNGNYFAKVFRKYMQCTPEEYRRRNG
;
A
#
# COMPACT_ATOMS: atom_id res chain seq x y z
N MET A 1 -23.57 -1.01 -2.12
CA MET A 1 -23.66 -0.45 -0.75
C MET A 1 -22.79 -1.33 0.11
N ILE A 2 -21.61 -0.84 0.53
CA ILE A 2 -20.69 -1.58 1.42
C ILE A 2 -21.36 -1.60 2.79
N ASP A 3 -21.50 -2.80 3.37
CA ASP A 3 -22.10 -2.95 4.70
C ASP A 3 -21.27 -2.15 5.72
N ILE A 4 -21.91 -1.19 6.40
CA ILE A 4 -21.25 -0.29 7.37
C ILE A 4 -20.55 -1.10 8.48
N ARG A 5 -21.08 -2.28 8.84
CA ARG A 5 -20.45 -3.21 9.80
C ARG A 5 -19.12 -3.78 9.31
N PHE A 6 -18.85 -3.73 8.03
CA PHE A 6 -17.63 -4.21 7.43
C PHE A 6 -16.46 -3.22 7.60
N GLN A 7 -16.74 -1.91 7.62
CA GLN A 7 -15.72 -0.89 7.88
C GLN A 7 -15.10 -1.05 9.28
N GLU A 8 -15.88 -1.49 10.27
CA GLU A 8 -15.39 -1.72 11.64
C GLU A 8 -14.35 -2.85 11.76
N TYR A 9 -14.23 -3.74 10.77
CA TYR A 9 -13.26 -4.85 10.79
C TYR A 9 -11.90 -4.51 10.17
N PHE A 10 -11.82 -3.47 9.34
CA PHE A 10 -10.60 -3.12 8.60
C PHE A 10 -10.12 -1.69 8.85
N PHE A 11 -10.93 -0.89 9.53
CA PHE A 11 -10.58 0.47 9.92
C PHE A 11 -10.78 0.64 11.43
N ASP A 12 -9.85 1.36 12.08
CA ASP A 12 -10.05 1.77 13.46
C ASP A 12 -11.05 2.94 13.54
N MET A 13 -11.38 3.36 14.78
CA MET A 13 -12.32 4.47 15.02
C MET A 13 -11.82 5.83 14.47
N GLU A 14 -10.56 5.92 14.08
CA GLU A 14 -9.94 7.09 13.47
C GLU A 14 -9.87 6.99 11.93
N GLY A 15 -10.38 5.88 11.35
CA GLY A 15 -10.38 5.62 9.90
C GLY A 15 -9.06 5.11 9.36
N ASN A 16 -8.12 4.65 10.23
CA ASN A 16 -6.89 4.02 9.79
C ASN A 16 -7.13 2.55 9.47
N PHE A 17 -6.49 2.06 8.41
CA PHE A 17 -6.61 0.67 8.00
C PHE A 17 -6.03 -0.27 9.07
N LEU A 18 -6.86 -1.17 9.60
CA LEU A 18 -6.44 -2.14 10.61
C LEU A 18 -5.43 -3.12 10.00
N THR A 19 -4.26 -3.23 10.63
CA THR A 19 -3.12 -4.04 10.16
C THR A 19 -3.16 -5.50 10.62
N GLN A 20 -4.27 -5.99 11.14
CA GLN A 20 -4.42 -7.38 11.54
C GLN A 20 -5.26 -8.16 10.53
N TYR A 21 -4.59 -8.95 9.68
CA TYR A 21 -5.22 -9.87 8.75
C TYR A 21 -5.21 -11.29 9.32
N HIS A 22 -6.26 -12.05 9.01
CA HIS A 22 -6.20 -13.50 9.18
C HIS A 22 -5.48 -14.11 7.99
N TYR A 23 -4.41 -14.88 8.27
CA TYR A 23 -3.65 -15.54 7.22
C TYR A 23 -4.25 -16.89 6.88
N GLY A 24 -4.09 -17.32 5.65
CA GLY A 24 -4.50 -18.61 5.15
C GLY A 24 -4.55 -18.61 3.63
N ASN A 25 -4.64 -19.78 3.06
CA ASN A 25 -4.86 -20.00 1.63
C ASN A 25 -5.94 -21.07 1.43
N PHE A 26 -6.61 -21.02 0.30
CA PHE A 26 -7.55 -22.03 -0.13
C PHE A 26 -7.58 -22.11 -1.65
N GLY A 27 -7.98 -23.27 -2.18
CA GLY A 27 -8.09 -23.51 -3.60
C GLY A 27 -8.99 -24.69 -3.89
N PHE A 28 -9.26 -24.91 -5.17
CA PHE A 28 -10.04 -26.04 -5.64
C PHE A 28 -9.12 -27.18 -6.06
N ILE A 29 -9.33 -28.37 -5.52
CA ILE A 29 -8.44 -29.53 -5.71
C ILE A 29 -8.61 -30.17 -7.11
N GLN A 30 -9.74 -29.94 -7.81
CA GLN A 30 -10.05 -30.60 -9.09
C GLN A 30 -10.12 -29.58 -10.24
N HIS A 31 -8.96 -29.21 -10.77
CA HIS A 31 -8.86 -28.25 -11.87
C HIS A 31 -9.40 -28.75 -13.22
N GLU A 32 -9.32 -30.08 -13.48
CA GLU A 32 -9.69 -30.67 -14.77
C GLU A 32 -11.20 -30.58 -15.10
N GLN A 33 -12.06 -30.53 -14.09
CA GLN A 33 -13.51 -30.44 -14.27
C GLN A 33 -14.01 -28.98 -14.42
N MET A 34 -13.13 -27.98 -14.28
CA MET A 34 -13.48 -26.57 -14.27
C MET A 34 -13.19 -25.87 -15.63
N ALA A 35 -12.71 -26.59 -16.62
CA ALA A 35 -12.13 -26.03 -17.86
C ALA A 35 -13.10 -25.22 -18.73
N GLU A 36 -14.41 -25.31 -18.53
CA GLU A 36 -15.42 -24.66 -19.38
C GLU A 36 -15.95 -23.32 -18.84
N LEU A 37 -15.57 -22.93 -17.59
CA LEU A 37 -16.03 -21.67 -17.03
C LEU A 37 -15.24 -20.48 -17.60
N PRO A 38 -15.92 -19.34 -17.84
CA PRO A 38 -15.25 -18.14 -18.34
C PRO A 38 -14.16 -17.62 -17.42
N LEU A 39 -14.36 -17.70 -16.10
CA LEU A 39 -13.37 -17.36 -15.08
C LEU A 39 -13.41 -18.40 -13.97
N ILE A 40 -12.25 -18.86 -13.56
CA ILE A 40 -12.07 -19.89 -12.53
C ILE A 40 -11.03 -19.39 -11.56
N LEU A 41 -11.41 -19.23 -10.29
CA LEU A 41 -10.46 -19.01 -9.21
C LEU A 41 -9.83 -20.36 -8.86
N LEU A 42 -8.53 -20.51 -9.10
CA LEU A 42 -7.80 -21.76 -8.83
C LEU A 42 -7.41 -21.86 -7.36
N ASP A 43 -6.76 -20.81 -6.85
CA ASP A 43 -6.45 -20.64 -5.44
C ASP A 43 -6.21 -19.18 -5.09
N THR A 44 -6.29 -18.88 -3.80
CA THR A 44 -6.09 -17.54 -3.26
C THR A 44 -5.73 -17.60 -1.78
N GLY A 45 -5.16 -16.53 -1.26
CA GLY A 45 -4.82 -16.44 0.16
C GLY A 45 -4.33 -15.06 0.58
N ILE A 46 -4.31 -14.87 1.89
CA ILE A 46 -3.57 -13.80 2.55
C ILE A 46 -2.40 -14.45 3.26
N GLU A 47 -1.20 -14.01 2.92
CA GLU A 47 0.03 -14.60 3.42
C GLU A 47 0.94 -13.54 4.05
N LYS A 48 1.68 -14.00 5.07
CA LYS A 48 2.80 -13.27 5.66
C LYS A 48 4.07 -14.08 5.45
N ARG A 49 5.06 -13.48 4.83
CA ARG A 49 6.36 -14.09 4.57
C ARG A 49 7.46 -13.32 5.29
N THR A 50 8.29 -14.07 6.02
CA THR A 50 9.45 -13.56 6.76
C THR A 50 10.72 -14.32 6.42
N ASP A 51 10.59 -15.45 5.70
CA ASP A 51 11.71 -16.29 5.29
C ASP A 51 12.26 -15.82 3.94
N ILE A 52 13.53 -15.50 3.89
CA ILE A 52 14.26 -15.09 2.68
C ILE A 52 14.32 -16.18 1.60
N SER A 53 14.03 -17.46 1.94
CA SER A 53 13.87 -18.51 0.96
C SER A 53 12.60 -18.38 0.12
N TYR A 54 11.68 -17.49 0.49
CA TYR A 54 10.49 -17.21 -0.30
C TYR A 54 10.86 -16.57 -1.63
N HIS A 55 10.89 -17.41 -2.66
CA HIS A 55 11.23 -17.04 -4.02
C HIS A 55 10.49 -17.95 -5.00
N TYR A 56 9.76 -17.34 -5.92
CA TYR A 56 9.06 -18.02 -7.00
C TYR A 56 9.54 -17.52 -8.35
N ASP A 57 10.04 -18.47 -9.15
CA ASP A 57 10.36 -18.29 -10.57
C ASP A 57 9.19 -18.82 -11.40
N ASN A 58 8.52 -17.95 -12.13
CA ASN A 58 7.34 -18.28 -12.93
C ASN A 58 7.70 -18.96 -14.26
N SER A 59 8.95 -18.95 -14.71
CA SER A 59 9.37 -19.50 -15.99
C SER A 59 9.20 -21.02 -16.09
N HIS A 60 9.30 -21.71 -14.94
CA HIS A 60 9.23 -23.16 -14.83
C HIS A 60 7.91 -23.71 -14.27
N ARG A 61 6.91 -22.85 -14.05
CA ARG A 61 5.63 -23.23 -13.43
C ARG A 61 4.60 -23.75 -14.43
N LEU A 62 4.96 -24.74 -15.24
CA LEU A 62 4.10 -25.34 -16.26
C LEU A 62 2.86 -26.04 -15.70
N SER A 63 2.99 -26.74 -14.59
CA SER A 63 1.88 -27.45 -13.91
C SER A 63 0.98 -26.52 -13.10
N TYR A 64 1.36 -25.24 -12.94
CA TYR A 64 0.62 -24.21 -12.22
C TYR A 64 0.32 -23.04 -13.15
N GLY A 65 -0.19 -23.37 -14.34
CA GLY A 65 -0.48 -22.37 -15.39
C GLY A 65 -1.68 -21.50 -15.06
N GLY A 66 -1.71 -20.32 -15.66
CA GLY A 66 -2.80 -19.35 -15.48
C GLY A 66 -2.28 -17.93 -15.24
N TYR A 67 -3.09 -17.14 -14.54
CA TYR A 67 -2.84 -15.73 -14.25
C TYR A 67 -2.82 -15.48 -12.76
N LEU A 68 -1.85 -14.70 -12.30
CA LEU A 68 -1.67 -14.33 -10.91
C LEU A 68 -1.80 -12.82 -10.75
N ILE A 69 -2.61 -12.41 -9.80
CA ILE A 69 -2.61 -11.06 -9.25
C ILE A 69 -2.13 -11.17 -7.82
N GLN A 70 -1.10 -10.42 -7.45
CA GLN A 70 -0.67 -10.32 -6.05
C GLN A 70 -0.60 -8.85 -5.66
N TYR A 71 -1.04 -8.52 -4.43
CA TYR A 71 -1.14 -7.16 -3.94
C TYR A 71 -0.58 -7.06 -2.53
N THR A 72 0.31 -6.09 -2.31
CA THR A 72 1.01 -5.88 -1.05
C THR A 72 0.14 -5.13 -0.06
N LEU A 73 -0.09 -5.73 1.11
CA LEU A 73 -0.83 -5.14 2.22
C LEU A 73 0.10 -4.44 3.22
N LYS A 74 1.27 -5.07 3.51
CA LYS A 74 2.25 -4.55 4.47
C LYS A 74 3.66 -5.03 4.13
N GLY A 75 4.68 -4.30 4.58
CA GLY A 75 6.07 -4.66 4.31
C GLY A 75 6.45 -4.44 2.86
N CYS A 76 7.32 -5.29 2.30
CA CYS A 76 7.70 -5.17 0.90
C CYS A 76 8.18 -6.49 0.30
N GLY A 77 8.02 -6.61 -1.02
CA GLY A 77 8.54 -7.67 -1.86
C GLY A 77 9.23 -7.14 -3.09
N ILE A 78 9.84 -8.01 -3.89
CA ILE A 78 10.35 -7.67 -5.22
C ILE A 78 9.58 -8.48 -6.26
N TYR A 79 9.14 -7.81 -7.32
CA TYR A 79 8.75 -8.42 -8.58
C TYR A 79 9.80 -8.11 -9.63
N GLU A 80 10.25 -9.15 -10.33
CA GLU A 80 11.25 -9.05 -11.39
C GLU A 80 10.67 -9.61 -12.67
N GLU A 81 10.72 -8.85 -13.75
CA GLU A 81 10.29 -9.27 -15.08
C GLU A 81 11.31 -8.82 -16.11
N ASN A 82 11.76 -9.75 -16.95
CA ASN A 82 12.74 -9.49 -18.00
C ASN A 82 14.01 -8.79 -17.49
N GLY A 83 14.43 -9.09 -16.25
CA GLY A 83 15.59 -8.49 -15.59
C GLY A 83 15.35 -7.12 -14.94
N GLN A 84 14.15 -6.56 -15.07
CA GLN A 84 13.77 -5.32 -14.39
C GLN A 84 13.14 -5.62 -13.03
N LYS A 85 13.74 -5.07 -11.97
CA LYS A 85 13.27 -5.25 -10.58
C LYS A 85 12.42 -4.07 -10.12
N THR A 86 11.27 -4.38 -9.53
CA THR A 86 10.38 -3.39 -8.92
C THR A 86 10.18 -3.74 -7.45
N LEU A 87 10.47 -2.79 -6.55
CA LEU A 87 10.16 -2.91 -5.13
C LEU A 87 8.67 -2.66 -4.92
N LEU A 88 7.98 -3.68 -4.45
CA LEU A 88 6.56 -3.62 -4.14
C LEU A 88 6.36 -3.16 -2.69
N GLN A 89 5.63 -2.08 -2.52
CA GLN A 89 5.26 -1.50 -1.22
C GLN A 89 3.76 -1.63 -0.98
N PRO A 90 3.25 -1.37 0.25
CA PRO A 90 1.82 -1.37 0.51
C PRO A 90 1.06 -0.49 -0.49
N GLY A 91 -0.02 -1.03 -1.05
CA GLY A 91 -0.75 -0.38 -2.13
C GLY A 91 -0.27 -0.74 -3.54
N MET A 92 0.81 -1.50 -3.69
CA MET A 92 1.31 -1.97 -4.98
C MET A 92 1.01 -3.44 -5.20
N GLY A 93 0.66 -3.77 -6.43
CA GLY A 93 0.48 -5.15 -6.86
C GLY A 93 1.13 -5.42 -8.20
N PHE A 94 1.16 -6.68 -8.59
CA PHE A 94 1.65 -7.09 -9.89
C PHE A 94 0.72 -8.12 -10.54
N PHE A 95 0.84 -8.20 -11.85
CA PHE A 95 0.22 -9.22 -12.70
C PHE A 95 1.31 -10.16 -13.22
N ALA A 96 1.14 -11.45 -13.08
CA ALA A 96 2.02 -12.44 -13.69
C ALA A 96 1.19 -13.49 -14.45
N GLN A 97 1.66 -13.88 -15.62
CA GLN A 97 1.18 -15.06 -16.34
C GLN A 97 2.13 -16.22 -16.04
N MET A 98 1.62 -17.42 -15.92
CA MET A 98 2.42 -18.62 -15.71
C MET A 98 2.18 -19.62 -16.84
N PRO A 99 3.25 -20.06 -17.56
CA PRO A 99 4.65 -19.65 -17.41
C PRO A 99 4.97 -18.28 -18.04
N GLN A 100 5.90 -17.52 -17.40
CA GLN A 100 6.43 -16.25 -17.92
C GLN A 100 7.83 -16.00 -17.34
N ASN A 101 8.69 -15.28 -18.05
CA ASN A 101 10.02 -14.87 -17.57
C ASN A 101 9.89 -13.77 -16.52
N SER A 102 9.44 -14.16 -15.33
CA SER A 102 9.26 -13.29 -14.18
C SER A 102 9.46 -14.07 -12.89
N SER A 103 9.81 -13.35 -11.82
CA SER A 103 9.94 -13.91 -10.48
C SER A 103 9.45 -12.92 -9.42
N TYR A 104 9.11 -13.41 -8.24
CA TYR A 104 8.80 -12.58 -7.09
C TYR A 104 9.32 -13.21 -5.81
N TYR A 105 9.82 -12.37 -4.90
CA TYR A 105 10.54 -12.84 -3.73
C TYR A 105 10.61 -11.81 -2.60
N LEU A 106 10.94 -12.27 -1.40
CA LEU A 106 11.24 -11.41 -0.26
C LEU A 106 12.67 -10.87 -0.40
N PRO A 107 12.89 -9.52 -0.51
CA PRO A 107 14.22 -8.97 -0.65
C PRO A 107 15.03 -9.11 0.65
N GLN A 108 16.35 -9.21 0.52
CA GLN A 108 17.27 -9.28 1.65
C GLN A 108 17.77 -7.88 2.03
N LEU A 109 16.88 -7.00 2.55
CA LEU A 109 17.20 -5.59 2.82
C LEU A 109 17.55 -5.28 4.29
N ALA A 110 16.97 -5.99 5.28
CA ALA A 110 17.20 -5.74 6.71
C ALA A 110 16.89 -6.97 7.57
N LYS A 111 17.33 -6.94 8.85
CA LYS A 111 16.84 -7.90 9.86
C LYS A 111 15.37 -7.64 10.15
N ASN A 112 14.57 -8.71 10.26
CA ASN A 112 13.12 -8.69 10.55
C ASN A 112 12.25 -8.13 9.41
N GLN A 113 12.62 -8.37 8.16
CA GLN A 113 11.79 -8.00 7.03
C GLN A 113 10.57 -8.92 6.93
N GLU A 114 9.43 -8.34 6.62
CA GLU A 114 8.18 -9.07 6.38
C GLU A 114 7.53 -8.58 5.09
N TRP A 115 6.75 -9.44 4.48
CA TRP A 115 5.90 -9.14 3.33
C TRP A 115 4.53 -9.76 3.57
N GLU A 116 3.51 -8.94 3.75
CA GLU A 116 2.12 -9.34 3.85
C GLU A 116 1.40 -8.95 2.56
N PHE A 117 0.74 -9.91 1.95
CA PHE A 117 0.07 -9.72 0.67
C PHE A 117 -1.12 -10.67 0.55
N PHE A 118 -2.03 -10.34 -0.35
CA PHE A 118 -2.96 -11.33 -0.87
C PHE A 118 -2.63 -11.66 -2.33
N TYR A 119 -3.14 -12.80 -2.79
CA TYR A 119 -3.03 -13.20 -4.18
C TYR A 119 -4.31 -13.86 -4.68
N LEU A 120 -4.52 -13.80 -5.99
CA LEU A 120 -5.56 -14.47 -6.77
C LEU A 120 -4.86 -15.19 -7.92
N HIS A 121 -4.92 -16.51 -7.91
CA HIS A 121 -4.50 -17.35 -9.04
C HIS A 121 -5.73 -17.84 -9.76
N PHE A 122 -5.83 -17.56 -11.04
CA PHE A 122 -7.04 -17.83 -11.81
C PHE A 122 -6.77 -18.22 -13.25
N ASN A 123 -7.77 -18.82 -13.90
CA ASN A 123 -7.76 -19.21 -15.30
C ASN A 123 -9.18 -19.10 -15.89
N GLY A 124 -9.39 -19.64 -17.08
CA GLY A 124 -10.67 -19.67 -17.78
C GLY A 124 -10.62 -19.04 -19.16
N SER A 125 -11.64 -19.28 -19.95
CA SER A 125 -11.69 -18.83 -21.36
C SER A 125 -11.68 -17.30 -21.52
N ALA A 126 -12.18 -16.55 -20.55
CA ALA A 126 -12.17 -15.09 -20.53
C ALA A 126 -10.93 -14.49 -19.81
N ALA A 127 -10.16 -15.29 -19.06
CA ALA A 127 -9.06 -14.79 -18.24
C ALA A 127 -8.01 -14.02 -19.07
N ARG A 128 -7.69 -14.49 -20.29
CA ARG A 128 -6.77 -13.84 -21.19
C ARG A 128 -7.22 -12.44 -21.62
N ALA A 129 -8.52 -12.24 -21.82
CA ALA A 129 -9.05 -10.92 -22.20
C ALA A 129 -8.88 -9.91 -21.06
N PHE A 130 -9.21 -10.30 -19.82
CA PHE A 130 -8.96 -9.47 -18.64
C PHE A 130 -7.47 -9.17 -18.43
N TRP A 131 -6.61 -10.19 -18.56
CA TRP A 131 -5.17 -10.05 -18.52
C TRP A 131 -4.64 -9.01 -19.50
N ASN A 132 -4.99 -9.13 -20.77
CA ASN A 132 -4.55 -8.20 -21.81
C ASN A 132 -4.99 -6.75 -21.50
N THR A 133 -6.20 -6.57 -20.99
CA THR A 133 -6.70 -5.24 -20.61
C THR A 133 -5.93 -4.68 -19.43
N CYS A 134 -5.66 -5.47 -18.38
CA CYS A 134 -4.82 -5.07 -17.25
C CYS A 134 -3.42 -4.64 -17.70
N GLN A 135 -2.78 -5.45 -18.55
CA GLN A 135 -1.45 -5.13 -19.12
C GLN A 135 -1.45 -3.84 -19.94
N THR A 136 -2.52 -3.59 -20.69
CA THR A 136 -2.63 -2.35 -21.48
C THR A 136 -2.81 -1.12 -20.62
N GLN A 137 -3.55 -1.23 -19.50
CA GLN A 137 -3.88 -0.09 -18.64
C GLN A 137 -2.80 0.23 -17.61
N ALA A 138 -2.14 -0.77 -17.05
CA ALA A 138 -1.21 -0.60 -15.93
C ALA A 138 0.18 -1.22 -16.14
N GLY A 139 0.38 -2.02 -17.19
CA GLY A 139 1.58 -2.84 -17.31
C GLY A 139 1.59 -4.00 -16.33
N SER A 140 2.79 -4.48 -15.98
CA SER A 140 2.93 -5.64 -15.10
C SER A 140 2.84 -5.29 -13.60
N VAL A 141 2.98 -4.03 -13.24
CA VAL A 141 2.87 -3.54 -11.85
C VAL A 141 1.84 -2.42 -11.80
N PHE A 142 0.97 -2.48 -10.81
CA PHE A 142 -0.07 -1.49 -10.61
C PHE A 142 -0.08 -0.96 -9.18
N THR A 143 -0.75 0.17 -8.98
CA THR A 143 -0.90 0.79 -7.67
C THR A 143 -2.36 1.15 -7.44
N LEU A 144 -2.88 0.79 -6.27
CA LEU A 144 -4.23 1.12 -5.82
C LEU A 144 -4.21 1.45 -4.33
N PRO A 145 -5.09 2.33 -3.85
CA PRO A 145 -5.29 2.53 -2.41
C PRO A 145 -5.72 1.24 -1.71
N LEU A 146 -5.28 1.05 -0.45
CA LEU A 146 -5.67 -0.10 0.37
C LEU A 146 -7.18 -0.18 0.63
N ASP A 147 -7.86 0.95 0.58
CA ASP A 147 -9.32 1.11 0.75
C ASP A 147 -10.08 1.12 -0.58
N SER A 148 -9.42 0.84 -1.71
CA SER A 148 -10.09 0.78 -3.01
C SER A 148 -11.10 -0.36 -3.11
N SER A 149 -12.13 -0.16 -3.95
CA SER A 149 -13.24 -1.10 -4.08
C SER A 149 -12.83 -2.56 -4.32
N PRO A 150 -11.88 -2.90 -5.22
CA PRO A 150 -11.50 -4.30 -5.44
C PRO A 150 -10.75 -4.88 -4.24
N ILE A 151 -9.95 -4.09 -3.53
CA ILE A 151 -9.21 -4.56 -2.35
C ILE A 151 -10.18 -4.88 -1.22
N LEU A 152 -11.13 -3.98 -0.92
CA LEU A 152 -12.17 -4.23 0.07
C LEU A 152 -13.06 -5.42 -0.30
N LEU A 153 -13.41 -5.58 -1.59
CA LEU A 153 -14.16 -6.73 -2.07
C LEU A 153 -13.40 -8.04 -1.83
N TYR A 154 -12.08 -8.07 -2.08
CA TYR A 154 -11.25 -9.23 -1.80
C TYR A 154 -11.23 -9.59 -0.31
N LEU A 155 -10.97 -8.62 0.55
CA LEU A 155 -10.92 -8.84 1.99
C LEU A 155 -12.25 -9.37 2.55
N GLN A 156 -13.37 -8.84 2.04
CA GLN A 156 -14.73 -9.31 2.36
C GLN A 156 -14.96 -10.77 1.97
N PHE A 157 -14.57 -11.09 0.76
CA PHE A 157 -14.68 -12.44 0.23
C PHE A 157 -13.85 -13.43 1.07
N PHE A 158 -12.60 -13.09 1.37
CA PHE A 158 -11.71 -13.92 2.15
C PHE A 158 -12.25 -14.20 3.57
N GLU A 159 -12.73 -13.16 4.26
CA GLU A 159 -13.33 -13.30 5.59
C GLU A 159 -14.65 -14.10 5.58
N SER A 160 -15.48 -13.93 4.55
CA SER A 160 -16.69 -14.73 4.38
C SER A 160 -16.37 -16.22 4.21
N TYR A 161 -15.40 -16.52 3.35
CA TYR A 161 -14.92 -17.90 3.17
C TYR A 161 -14.38 -18.49 4.47
N ARG A 162 -13.52 -17.76 5.18
CA ARG A 162 -12.93 -18.21 6.44
C ARG A 162 -13.98 -18.57 7.49
N ARG A 163 -15.10 -17.85 7.53
CA ARG A 163 -16.20 -18.11 8.47
C ARG A 163 -17.05 -19.32 8.05
N ASN A 164 -17.32 -19.45 6.77
CA ASN A 164 -18.26 -20.45 6.25
C ASN A 164 -17.59 -21.80 5.92
N GLY A 165 -16.27 -21.81 5.72
CA GLY A 165 -15.46 -23.03 5.48
C GLY A 165 -15.72 -23.71 4.13
N SER A 166 -16.59 -23.18 3.29
CA SER A 166 -16.86 -23.72 1.96
C SER A 166 -17.06 -22.60 0.95
N LEU A 167 -16.63 -22.83 -0.26
CA LEU A 167 -16.79 -21.94 -1.40
C LEU A 167 -17.34 -22.74 -2.58
N ALA A 168 -18.51 -22.35 -3.07
CA ALA A 168 -19.04 -22.92 -4.28
C ALA A 168 -18.31 -22.40 -5.51
N LEU A 169 -18.16 -23.26 -6.52
CA LEU A 169 -17.45 -22.92 -7.75
C LEU A 169 -18.00 -21.66 -8.43
N TYR A 170 -19.31 -21.56 -8.54
CA TYR A 170 -19.97 -20.41 -9.20
C TYR A 170 -19.83 -19.11 -8.38
N GLU A 171 -19.87 -19.19 -7.06
CA GLU A 171 -19.65 -18.02 -6.18
C GLU A 171 -18.23 -17.47 -6.33
N SER A 172 -17.23 -18.35 -6.46
CA SER A 172 -15.85 -17.93 -6.70
C SER A 172 -15.65 -17.29 -8.07
N SER A 173 -16.34 -17.79 -9.09
CA SER A 173 -16.34 -17.21 -10.45
C SER A 173 -17.03 -15.85 -10.50
N GLU A 174 -18.15 -15.69 -9.81
CA GLU A 174 -18.86 -14.40 -9.65
C GLU A 174 -17.98 -13.39 -8.94
N PHE A 175 -17.36 -13.80 -7.81
CA PHE A 175 -16.44 -12.94 -7.08
C PHE A 175 -15.28 -12.49 -7.97
N LEU A 176 -14.63 -13.44 -8.68
CA LEU A 176 -13.48 -13.13 -9.53
C LEU A 176 -13.85 -12.16 -10.66
N TYR A 177 -15.02 -12.34 -11.30
CA TYR A 177 -15.50 -11.40 -12.31
C TYR A 177 -15.72 -10.00 -11.73
N ARG A 178 -16.37 -9.91 -10.58
CA ARG A 178 -16.61 -8.62 -9.89
C ARG A 178 -15.30 -7.95 -9.50
N PHE A 179 -14.33 -8.71 -8.98
CA PHE A 179 -13.02 -8.21 -8.62
C PHE A 179 -12.28 -7.64 -9.83
N LEU A 180 -12.18 -8.41 -10.92
CA LEU A 180 -11.50 -7.97 -12.15
C LEU A 180 -12.19 -6.77 -12.79
N ALA A 181 -13.50 -6.72 -12.82
CA ALA A 181 -14.26 -5.59 -13.36
C ALA A 181 -14.06 -4.32 -12.52
N GLN A 182 -14.03 -4.43 -11.19
CA GLN A 182 -13.73 -3.30 -10.32
C GLN A 182 -12.28 -2.85 -10.45
N LEU A 183 -11.34 -3.81 -10.52
CA LEU A 183 -9.92 -3.53 -10.72
C LEU A 183 -9.69 -2.72 -12.00
N LEU A 184 -10.24 -3.16 -13.13
CA LEU A 184 -10.13 -2.44 -14.40
C LEU A 184 -10.72 -1.03 -14.32
N ARG A 185 -11.89 -0.87 -13.70
CA ARG A 185 -12.50 0.45 -13.52
C ARG A 185 -11.62 1.40 -12.69
N GLU A 186 -10.97 0.90 -11.65
CA GLU A 186 -10.02 1.68 -10.86
C GLU A 186 -8.76 2.05 -11.66
N LEU A 187 -8.25 1.12 -12.48
CA LEU A 187 -7.11 1.36 -13.35
C LEU A 187 -7.41 2.36 -14.49
N GLU A 188 -8.65 2.43 -14.96
CA GLU A 188 -9.09 3.38 -15.99
C GLU A 188 -9.25 4.82 -15.47
N THR A 189 -9.36 5.01 -14.15
CA THR A 189 -9.73 6.32 -13.60
C THR A 189 -8.48 7.16 -13.28
N PRO A 190 -8.17 8.21 -14.06
CA PRO A 190 -6.99 9.08 -13.83
C PRO A 190 -7.00 9.80 -12.47
N ARG A 191 -8.18 9.90 -11.82
CA ARG A 191 -8.38 10.59 -10.52
C ARG A 191 -7.86 9.80 -9.32
N LEU A 192 -7.76 8.48 -9.40
CA LEU A 192 -7.29 7.65 -8.29
C LEU A 192 -5.78 7.67 -8.12
N ASN A 193 -5.04 8.02 -9.17
CA ASN A 193 -3.62 8.33 -9.05
C ASN A 193 -3.35 9.53 -8.14
N GLU A 194 -4.25 10.52 -8.07
CA GLU A 194 -4.04 11.70 -7.21
C GLU A 194 -4.15 11.34 -5.72
N SER A 195 -5.20 10.64 -5.29
CA SER A 195 -5.36 10.26 -3.87
C SER A 195 -4.27 9.29 -3.41
N HIS A 196 -3.92 8.29 -4.21
CA HIS A 196 -2.82 7.37 -3.91
C HIS A 196 -1.47 8.11 -3.86
N LEU A 197 -1.22 9.00 -4.80
CA LEU A 197 -0.05 9.86 -4.82
C LEU A 197 0.09 10.66 -3.51
N ILE A 198 -1.02 11.19 -2.99
CA ILE A 198 -1.01 11.94 -1.74
C ILE A 198 -0.72 11.03 -0.55
N VAL A 199 -1.27 9.82 -0.51
CA VAL A 199 -0.94 8.82 0.53
C VAL A 199 0.56 8.47 0.49
N GLN A 200 1.14 8.23 -0.68
CA GLN A 200 2.58 7.99 -0.82
C GLN A 200 3.41 9.20 -0.35
N ALA A 201 3.02 10.41 -0.77
CA ALA A 201 3.69 11.63 -0.36
C ALA A 201 3.64 11.84 1.17
N MET A 202 2.48 11.61 1.80
CA MET A 202 2.32 11.70 3.26
C MET A 202 3.17 10.65 3.98
N GLN A 203 3.21 9.43 3.48
CA GLN A 203 4.03 8.35 4.05
C GLN A 203 5.53 8.67 3.93
N TYR A 204 5.98 9.15 2.78
CA TYR A 204 7.36 9.57 2.57
C TYR A 204 7.75 10.71 3.52
N ILE A 205 6.88 11.72 3.66
CA ILE A 205 7.10 12.84 4.60
C ILE A 205 7.19 12.32 6.05
N ARG A 206 6.30 11.42 6.47
CA ARG A 206 6.32 10.84 7.83
C ARG A 206 7.60 10.06 8.12
N GLN A 207 8.11 9.32 7.14
CA GLN A 207 9.34 8.52 7.29
C GLN A 207 10.60 9.37 7.32
N HIS A 208 10.60 10.54 6.65
CA HIS A 208 11.79 11.35 6.42
C HIS A 208 11.70 12.77 6.99
N PHE A 209 10.69 13.11 7.79
CA PHE A 209 10.42 14.50 8.22
C PHE A 209 11.64 15.19 8.85
N ALA A 210 12.49 14.46 9.58
CA ALA A 210 13.66 15.02 10.25
C ALA A 210 14.83 15.32 9.28
N THR A 211 14.90 14.62 8.14
CA THR A 211 16.00 14.71 7.18
C THR A 211 15.64 15.40 5.87
N LEU A 212 14.34 15.63 5.61
CA LEU A 212 13.89 16.31 4.40
C LEU A 212 14.40 17.76 4.34
N GLU A 213 15.15 18.07 3.30
CA GLU A 213 15.65 19.42 3.03
C GLU A 213 14.64 20.25 2.22
N SER A 214 13.90 19.62 1.32
CA SER A 214 12.93 20.28 0.46
C SER A 214 11.75 19.38 0.09
N ILE A 215 10.63 20.00 -0.27
CA ILE A 215 9.45 19.28 -0.80
C ILE A 215 9.71 18.71 -2.20
N SER A 216 10.71 19.21 -2.91
CA SER A 216 11.12 18.64 -4.21
C SER A 216 11.53 17.16 -4.08
N GLN A 217 12.22 16.78 -2.98
CA GLN A 217 12.58 15.38 -2.71
C GLN A 217 11.33 14.47 -2.59
N VAL A 218 10.23 15.00 -2.04
CA VAL A 218 8.94 14.28 -1.98
C VAL A 218 8.34 14.11 -3.37
N ALA A 219 8.39 15.16 -4.19
CA ALA A 219 7.90 15.13 -5.57
C ALA A 219 8.70 14.16 -6.43
N ASP A 220 10.03 14.16 -6.29
CA ASP A 220 10.93 13.24 -6.98
C ASP A 220 10.66 11.77 -6.58
N ALA A 221 10.47 11.51 -5.27
CA ALA A 221 10.11 10.18 -4.78
C ALA A 221 8.74 9.69 -5.29
N CYS A 222 7.84 10.61 -5.63
CA CYS A 222 6.54 10.31 -6.22
C CYS A 222 6.54 10.36 -7.77
N ASN A 223 7.68 10.62 -8.41
CA ASN A 223 7.84 10.77 -9.87
C ASN A 223 6.91 11.82 -10.50
N ILE A 224 6.72 12.96 -9.83
CA ILE A 224 5.89 14.07 -10.33
C ILE A 224 6.58 15.43 -10.12
N SER A 225 6.04 16.48 -10.76
CA SER A 225 6.53 17.84 -10.51
C SER A 225 6.09 18.36 -9.14
N HIS A 226 6.90 19.25 -8.56
CA HIS A 226 6.60 19.94 -7.29
C HIS A 226 5.26 20.68 -7.34
N GLU A 227 4.93 21.32 -8.47
CA GLU A 227 3.68 22.04 -8.67
C GLU A 227 2.48 21.08 -8.66
N HIS A 228 2.62 19.93 -9.33
CA HIS A 228 1.58 18.90 -9.36
C HIS A 228 1.33 18.34 -7.95
N LEU A 229 2.41 17.96 -7.24
CA LEU A 229 2.31 17.50 -5.85
C LEU A 229 1.59 18.55 -4.97
N THR A 230 2.02 19.80 -5.01
CA THR A 230 1.47 20.85 -4.16
C THR A 230 -0.02 21.09 -4.42
N ARG A 231 -0.44 21.08 -5.69
CA ARG A 231 -1.84 21.24 -6.09
C ARG A 231 -2.70 20.08 -5.62
N CYS A 232 -2.27 18.83 -5.88
CA CYS A 232 -3.02 17.63 -5.50
C CYS A 232 -3.09 17.47 -3.98
N PHE A 233 -1.96 17.67 -3.28
CA PHE A 233 -1.89 17.58 -1.82
C PHE A 233 -2.83 18.58 -1.14
N ARG A 234 -2.87 19.84 -1.63
CA ARG A 234 -3.77 20.85 -1.08
C ARG A 234 -5.24 20.55 -1.37
N LYS A 235 -5.54 20.01 -2.55
CA LYS A 235 -6.90 19.61 -2.94
C LYS A 235 -7.44 18.49 -2.03
N GLU A 236 -6.61 17.48 -1.74
CA GLU A 236 -7.04 16.31 -0.97
C GLU A 236 -6.99 16.53 0.56
N THR A 237 -5.97 17.28 1.06
CA THR A 237 -5.74 17.40 2.51
C THR A 237 -6.10 18.77 3.09
N GLY A 238 -6.44 19.76 2.24
CA GLY A 238 -6.68 21.14 2.64
C GLY A 238 -5.42 21.94 2.99
N GLN A 239 -4.22 21.33 2.98
CA GLN A 239 -2.95 21.96 3.33
C GLN A 239 -1.85 21.65 2.31
N THR A 240 -0.77 22.43 2.31
CA THR A 240 0.37 22.15 1.43
C THR A 240 1.27 21.07 2.03
N PRO A 241 2.09 20.36 1.21
CA PRO A 241 3.08 19.39 1.72
C PRO A 241 4.03 20.01 2.76
N LEU A 242 4.45 21.25 2.56
CA LEU A 242 5.31 21.97 3.51
C LEU A 242 4.60 22.25 4.85
N GLN A 243 3.31 22.60 4.82
CA GLN A 243 2.53 22.77 6.05
C GLN A 243 2.40 21.45 6.81
N TYR A 244 2.16 20.35 6.10
CA TYR A 244 2.10 19.00 6.68
C TYR A 244 3.45 18.60 7.29
N LEU A 245 4.56 18.76 6.58
CA LEU A 245 5.91 18.51 7.11
C LEU A 245 6.19 19.34 8.36
N THR A 246 5.85 20.63 8.33
CA THR A 246 6.07 21.54 9.46
C THR A 246 5.26 21.08 10.69
N LYS A 247 4.01 20.67 10.49
CA LYS A 247 3.15 20.15 11.55
C LYS A 247 3.77 18.92 12.23
N LEU A 248 4.23 17.94 11.45
CA LEU A 248 4.90 16.74 11.97
C LEU A 248 6.16 17.08 12.77
N ARG A 249 6.98 18.02 12.30
CA ARG A 249 8.17 18.47 13.01
C ARG A 249 7.83 19.12 14.36
N ILE A 250 6.77 19.92 14.39
CA ILE A 250 6.29 20.53 15.65
C ILE A 250 5.73 19.47 16.60
N GLU A 251 4.94 18.52 16.13
CA GLU A 251 4.43 17.40 16.94
C GLU A 251 5.56 16.57 17.56
N HIS A 252 6.61 16.28 16.78
CA HIS A 252 7.79 15.60 17.31
C HIS A 252 8.55 16.46 18.33
N ALA A 253 8.70 17.76 18.08
CA ALA A 253 9.33 18.69 19.00
C ALA A 253 8.58 18.79 20.36
N LEU A 254 7.25 18.75 20.35
CA LEU A 254 6.45 18.72 21.59
C LEU A 254 6.81 17.51 22.46
N SER A 255 6.96 16.33 21.84
CA SER A 255 7.39 15.11 22.55
C SER A 255 8.79 15.26 23.15
N LEU A 256 9.75 15.80 22.36
CA LEU A 256 11.13 16.00 22.86
C LEU A 256 11.20 17.05 23.98
N LEU A 257 10.44 18.14 23.87
CA LEU A 257 10.38 19.18 24.90
C LEU A 257 9.93 18.66 26.27
N LEU A 258 9.02 17.67 26.30
CA LEU A 258 8.47 17.10 27.52
C LEU A 258 9.30 15.94 28.07
N ASN A 259 9.95 15.17 27.17
CA ASN A 259 10.56 13.90 27.56
C ASN A 259 12.10 13.95 27.63
N THR A 260 12.72 15.08 27.25
CA THR A 260 14.18 15.24 27.28
C THR A 260 14.62 16.57 27.90
N SER A 261 15.87 16.62 28.35
CA SER A 261 16.53 17.85 28.81
C SER A 261 17.36 18.53 27.69
N ASP A 262 17.21 18.11 26.45
CA ASP A 262 17.97 18.63 25.30
C ASP A 262 17.76 20.16 25.18
N SER A 263 18.81 20.85 24.71
CA SER A 263 18.70 22.26 24.39
C SER A 263 17.70 22.51 23.25
N ILE A 264 17.13 23.71 23.20
CA ILE A 264 16.21 24.09 22.12
C ILE A 264 16.87 23.96 20.75
N GLU A 265 18.17 24.27 20.66
CA GLU A 265 18.96 24.09 19.45
C GLU A 265 19.03 22.62 19.03
N GLN A 266 19.31 21.71 19.99
CA GLN A 266 19.39 20.28 19.72
C GLN A 266 18.03 19.72 19.29
N ILE A 267 16.94 20.11 19.95
CA ILE A 267 15.58 19.71 19.56
C ILE A 267 15.25 20.20 18.14
N ALA A 268 15.62 21.44 17.82
CA ALA A 268 15.42 21.99 16.47
C ALA A 268 16.10 21.11 15.41
N MET A 269 17.37 20.76 15.63
CA MET A 269 18.13 19.89 14.72
C MET A 269 17.53 18.50 14.60
N ASN A 270 17.17 17.86 15.72
CA ASN A 270 16.54 16.53 15.74
C ASN A 270 15.17 16.50 15.02
N CYS A 271 14.48 17.64 14.96
CA CYS A 271 13.21 17.78 14.24
C CYS A 271 13.38 18.23 12.78
N GLY A 272 14.61 18.42 12.30
CA GLY A 272 14.89 18.80 10.91
C GLY A 272 14.74 20.31 10.63
N PHE A 273 14.80 21.16 11.64
CA PHE A 273 14.91 22.61 11.44
C PHE A 273 16.38 23.01 11.28
N GLN A 274 16.65 24.06 10.48
CA GLN A 274 18.02 24.51 10.20
C GLN A 274 18.73 25.09 11.42
N ASN A 275 17.99 25.71 12.35
CA ASN A 275 18.50 26.29 13.58
C ASN A 275 17.37 26.55 14.59
N GLY A 276 17.75 26.75 15.87
CA GLY A 276 16.82 27.00 16.96
C GLY A 276 16.01 28.29 16.84
N ASN A 277 16.59 29.35 16.23
CA ASN A 277 15.89 30.63 16.06
C ASN A 277 14.71 30.50 15.09
N TYR A 278 14.93 29.82 13.95
CA TYR A 278 13.86 29.57 13.00
C TYR A 278 12.81 28.62 13.58
N PHE A 279 13.24 27.57 14.28
CA PHE A 279 12.35 26.67 15.01
C PHE A 279 11.47 27.43 16.01
N ALA A 280 12.05 28.28 16.87
CA ALA A 280 11.30 29.03 17.89
C ALA A 280 10.24 29.94 17.26
N LYS A 281 10.57 30.58 16.12
CA LYS A 281 9.61 31.41 15.37
C LYS A 281 8.45 30.59 14.81
N VAL A 282 8.74 29.40 14.22
CA VAL A 282 7.72 28.49 13.67
C VAL A 282 6.88 27.90 14.81
N PHE A 283 7.51 27.43 15.86
CA PHE A 283 6.85 26.85 17.04
C PHE A 283 5.87 27.85 17.66
N ARG A 284 6.30 29.11 17.86
CA ARG A 284 5.43 30.17 18.39
C ARG A 284 4.21 30.43 17.51
N LYS A 285 4.36 30.31 16.18
CA LYS A 285 3.24 30.45 15.25
C LYS A 285 2.20 29.33 15.42
N TYR A 286 2.63 28.11 15.71
CA TYR A 286 1.74 26.95 15.87
C TYR A 286 1.16 26.86 17.29
N MET A 287 2.00 27.09 18.32
CA MET A 287 1.66 26.83 19.73
C MET A 287 1.32 28.10 20.53
N GLN A 288 1.43 29.30 19.92
CA GLN A 288 1.18 30.61 20.55
C GLN A 288 2.08 30.90 21.78
N CYS A 289 3.16 30.15 21.97
CA CYS A 289 4.18 30.35 23.01
C CYS A 289 5.55 29.91 22.50
N THR A 290 6.64 30.28 23.20
CA THR A 290 7.99 29.80 22.84
C THR A 290 8.22 28.38 23.30
N PRO A 291 9.20 27.63 22.69
CA PRO A 291 9.56 26.30 23.16
C PRO A 291 9.94 26.24 24.63
N GLU A 292 10.70 27.24 25.15
CA GLU A 292 11.06 27.33 26.58
C GLU A 292 9.84 27.55 27.47
N GLU A 293 8.92 28.45 27.06
CA GLU A 293 7.68 28.66 27.80
C GLU A 293 6.83 27.40 27.83
N TYR A 294 6.76 26.67 26.72
CA TYR A 294 6.03 25.42 26.63
C TYR A 294 6.61 24.36 27.57
N ARG A 295 7.94 24.15 27.55
CA ARG A 295 8.65 23.22 28.44
C ARG A 295 8.39 23.57 29.90
N ARG A 296 8.50 24.85 30.28
CA ARG A 296 8.31 25.29 31.67
C ARG A 296 6.89 25.08 32.19
N ARG A 297 5.87 25.16 31.32
CA ARG A 297 4.46 25.01 31.69
C ARG A 297 3.98 23.59 31.77
N ASN A 298 4.61 22.67 31.04
CA ASN A 298 4.10 21.32 30.86
C ASN A 298 5.11 20.21 31.21
N GLY A 299 6.35 20.53 31.58
CA GLY A 299 7.45 19.64 31.95
C GLY A 299 7.90 19.88 33.41
#